data_c23bcb9449e41d9bad83447af27d9c10
#
_entry.id   c23bcb9449e41d9bad83447af27d9c10
#
_cell.length_a   1.000
_cell.length_b   1.000
_cell.length_c   1.000
_cell.angle_alpha   90.00
_cell.angle_beta   90.00
_cell.angle_gamma   90.00
#
_symmetry.space_group_name_H-M   'P 1'
#
loop_
_entity.id
_entity.type
_entity.pdbx_description
1 polymer ?
#
loop_
_entity_poly.entity_id
_entity_poly.type
_entity_poly.pdbx_seq_one_letter_code
_entity_poly.pdbx_strand_id
1 'polypeptide(L)'
;VSLTLRDVQFTYPEQSQQALKGISLQVNAGEHIAILGRTGCGKSTLLQLLTRAWDPQQGKILLNDSPIASLNEAALRQTISVVPQRVHLFSATLRDNLLLASPGSSDEALAEILRRVGLEKLLEDAGLNSWLGEGGRQLSGGELRRLAIARALLHDAPLVLLDEPTEGLDATTESQILELLAEMMHEKTVLMVTHRLRGLSRFQQIIVMDNGQIIEQGTHAELLARQGRYYQFKQGL
;
A
#
# COMPACT_ATOMS: atom_id res chain seq x y z
N VAL A 1 -11.75 -5.92 -8.85
CA VAL A 1 -12.12 -6.21 -7.45
C VAL A 1 -12.56 -4.91 -6.80
N SER A 2 -13.75 -4.91 -6.19
CA SER A 2 -14.23 -3.81 -5.37
C SER A 2 -14.00 -4.11 -3.89
N LEU A 3 -13.90 -3.06 -3.09
CA LEU A 3 -13.73 -3.14 -1.64
C LEU A 3 -14.81 -2.32 -0.95
N THR A 4 -15.49 -2.90 0.01
CA THR A 4 -16.52 -2.21 0.78
C THR A 4 -16.28 -2.40 2.27
N LEU A 5 -16.29 -1.31 3.01
CA LEU A 5 -16.29 -1.32 4.47
C LEU A 5 -17.62 -0.72 4.95
N ARG A 6 -18.30 -1.38 5.89
CA ARG A 6 -19.57 -0.92 6.45
C ARG A 6 -19.47 -0.89 7.95
N ASP A 7 -19.49 0.31 8.52
CA ASP A 7 -19.49 0.55 9.96
C ASP A 7 -18.44 -0.28 10.72
N VAL A 8 -17.23 -0.29 10.20
CA VAL A 8 -16.13 -1.09 10.77
C VAL A 8 -15.65 -0.45 12.07
N GLN A 9 -15.67 -1.23 13.15
CA GLN A 9 -15.22 -0.82 14.47
C GLN A 9 -14.18 -1.80 14.98
N PHE A 10 -13.11 -1.26 15.54
CA PHE A 10 -12.01 -2.09 16.04
C PHE A 10 -11.31 -1.43 17.23
N THR A 11 -11.07 -2.25 18.26
CA THR A 11 -10.27 -1.90 19.43
C THR A 11 -9.20 -2.97 19.59
N TYR A 12 -7.93 -2.55 19.71
CA TYR A 12 -6.85 -3.50 19.97
C TYR A 12 -7.02 -4.17 21.34
N PRO A 13 -6.59 -5.44 21.49
CA PRO A 13 -6.56 -6.08 22.80
C PRO A 13 -5.81 -5.21 23.81
N GLU A 14 -6.32 -5.18 25.04
CA GLU A 14 -5.72 -4.42 26.16
C GLU A 14 -5.76 -2.89 26.01
N GLN A 15 -6.41 -2.37 24.97
CA GLN A 15 -6.65 -0.94 24.84
C GLN A 15 -8.11 -0.62 25.12
N SER A 16 -8.39 0.56 25.69
CA SER A 16 -9.74 0.98 26.02
C SER A 16 -10.40 1.81 24.92
N GLN A 17 -9.61 2.46 24.06
CA GLN A 17 -10.13 3.30 22.98
C GLN A 17 -10.18 2.55 21.66
N GLN A 18 -11.24 2.80 20.89
CA GLN A 18 -11.36 2.27 19.55
C GLN A 18 -10.33 2.90 18.62
N ALA A 19 -9.63 2.06 17.87
CA ALA A 19 -8.73 2.51 16.80
C ALA A 19 -9.53 2.92 15.57
N LEU A 20 -10.65 2.24 15.29
CA LEU A 20 -11.60 2.58 14.22
C LEU A 20 -13.00 2.68 14.84
N LYS A 21 -13.71 3.75 14.53
CA LYS A 21 -14.98 4.13 15.18
C LYS A 21 -16.13 4.20 14.19
N GLY A 22 -16.30 3.16 13.38
CA GLY A 22 -17.38 3.13 12.41
C GLY A 22 -16.95 3.67 11.06
N ILE A 23 -15.99 2.98 10.43
CA ILE A 23 -15.48 3.36 9.11
C ILE A 23 -16.35 2.73 8.03
N SER A 24 -16.90 3.58 7.17
CA SER A 24 -17.64 3.15 5.98
C SER A 24 -17.02 3.79 4.76
N LEU A 25 -16.60 2.98 3.80
CA LEU A 25 -16.06 3.46 2.54
C LEU A 25 -16.27 2.41 1.44
N GLN A 26 -16.27 2.88 0.21
CA GLN A 26 -16.39 2.04 -0.97
C GLN A 26 -15.29 2.39 -1.95
N VAL A 27 -14.57 1.37 -2.41
CA VAL A 27 -13.60 1.48 -3.51
C VAL A 27 -14.14 0.64 -4.66
N ASN A 28 -14.55 1.28 -5.74
CA ASN A 28 -15.06 0.58 -6.91
C ASN A 28 -13.90 -0.08 -7.67
N ALA A 29 -14.22 -1.12 -8.44
CA ALA A 29 -13.19 -1.80 -9.25
C ALA A 29 -12.48 -0.79 -10.16
N GLY A 30 -11.15 -0.80 -10.13
CA GLY A 30 -10.32 0.12 -10.90
C GLY A 30 -10.18 1.53 -10.32
N GLU A 31 -10.84 1.82 -9.21
CA GLU A 31 -10.76 3.13 -8.55
C GLU A 31 -9.50 3.23 -7.68
N HIS A 32 -8.94 4.43 -7.62
CA HIS A 32 -7.78 4.75 -6.78
C HIS A 32 -8.20 5.71 -5.68
N ILE A 33 -8.12 5.28 -4.44
CA ILE A 33 -8.49 6.08 -3.27
C ILE A 33 -7.29 6.24 -2.36
N ALA A 34 -7.06 7.45 -1.87
CA ALA A 34 -6.05 7.74 -0.87
C ALA A 34 -6.70 8.08 0.47
N ILE A 35 -6.13 7.56 1.55
CA ILE A 35 -6.52 7.92 2.91
C ILE A 35 -5.38 8.74 3.51
N LEU A 36 -5.70 9.98 3.86
CA LEU A 36 -4.78 10.93 4.45
C LEU A 36 -5.08 11.10 5.93
N GLY A 37 -4.05 11.11 6.74
CA GLY A 37 -4.18 11.37 8.16
C GLY A 37 -2.85 11.33 8.87
N ARG A 38 -2.81 11.89 10.07
CA ARG A 38 -1.61 11.87 10.91
C ARG A 38 -1.40 10.49 11.51
N THR A 39 -0.18 10.21 11.96
CA THR A 39 0.15 9.00 12.70
C THR A 39 -0.83 8.81 13.85
N GLY A 40 -1.35 7.60 14.01
CA GLY A 40 -2.30 7.26 15.08
C GLY A 40 -3.76 7.54 14.75
N CYS A 41 -4.09 7.97 13.54
CA CYS A 41 -5.49 8.25 13.16
C CYS A 41 -6.29 7.00 12.78
N GLY A 42 -5.66 5.82 12.67
CA GLY A 42 -6.32 4.57 12.32
C GLY A 42 -5.97 3.99 10.95
N LYS A 43 -5.15 4.66 10.15
CA LYS A 43 -4.77 4.19 8.81
C LYS A 43 -4.10 2.83 8.83
N SER A 44 -3.10 2.65 9.71
CA SER A 44 -2.37 1.38 9.83
C SER A 44 -3.29 0.25 10.30
N THR A 45 -4.18 0.55 11.24
CA THR A 45 -5.18 -0.41 11.71
C THR A 45 -6.07 -0.86 10.58
N LEU A 46 -6.50 0.06 9.72
CA LEU A 46 -7.34 -0.26 8.57
C LEU A 46 -6.66 -1.28 7.66
N LEU A 47 -5.37 -1.07 7.34
CA LEU A 47 -4.62 -2.02 6.51
C LEU A 47 -4.47 -3.39 7.18
N GLN A 48 -4.30 -3.42 8.49
CA GLN A 48 -4.21 -4.68 9.24
C GLN A 48 -5.51 -5.48 9.18
N LEU A 49 -6.65 -4.79 9.17
CA LEU A 49 -7.94 -5.46 8.99
C LEU A 49 -8.12 -5.97 7.56
N LEU A 50 -7.66 -5.22 6.57
CA LEU A 50 -7.76 -5.62 5.16
C LEU A 50 -6.86 -6.81 4.82
N THR A 51 -5.76 -6.98 5.52
CA THR A 51 -4.87 -8.14 5.35
C THR A 51 -5.19 -9.27 6.33
N ARG A 52 -6.23 -9.09 7.15
CA ARG A 52 -6.68 -10.02 8.17
C ARG A 52 -5.63 -10.37 9.23
N ALA A 53 -4.73 -9.43 9.52
CA ALA A 53 -3.91 -9.51 10.74
C ALA A 53 -4.81 -9.45 11.97
N TRP A 54 -5.94 -8.76 11.86
CA TRP A 54 -7.02 -8.67 12.85
C TRP A 54 -8.36 -8.70 12.14
N ASP A 55 -9.41 -9.14 12.83
CA ASP A 55 -10.79 -9.02 12.36
C ASP A 55 -11.52 -7.94 13.18
N PRO A 56 -12.45 -7.17 12.56
CA PRO A 56 -13.18 -6.14 13.28
C PRO A 56 -14.17 -6.76 14.28
N GLN A 57 -14.39 -6.07 15.41
CA GLN A 57 -15.42 -6.51 16.37
C GLN A 57 -16.83 -6.20 15.87
N GLN A 58 -16.99 -5.17 15.07
CA GLN A 58 -18.28 -4.82 14.46
C GLN A 58 -18.06 -4.34 13.04
N GLY A 59 -19.11 -4.44 12.23
CA GLY A 59 -19.07 -4.04 10.83
C GLY A 59 -18.65 -5.17 9.91
N LYS A 60 -18.59 -4.83 8.62
CA LYS A 60 -18.29 -5.80 7.55
C LYS A 60 -17.24 -5.25 6.62
N ILE A 61 -16.39 -6.15 6.14
CA ILE A 61 -15.44 -5.88 5.06
C ILE A 61 -15.74 -6.86 3.95
N LEU A 62 -16.02 -6.32 2.75
CA LEU A 62 -16.40 -7.13 1.59
C LEU A 62 -15.42 -6.91 0.43
N LEU A 63 -15.04 -8.01 -0.22
CA LEU A 63 -14.32 -7.99 -1.51
C LEU A 63 -15.27 -8.55 -2.56
N ASN A 64 -15.60 -7.77 -3.59
CA ASN A 64 -16.61 -8.15 -4.61
C ASN A 64 -17.91 -8.65 -3.97
N ASP A 65 -18.39 -7.92 -2.96
CA ASP A 65 -19.63 -8.23 -2.22
C ASP A 65 -19.59 -9.53 -1.40
N SER A 66 -18.42 -10.18 -1.28
CA SER A 66 -18.24 -11.36 -0.42
C SER A 66 -17.45 -10.98 0.83
N PRO A 67 -17.87 -11.44 2.02
CA PRO A 67 -17.14 -11.12 3.24
C PRO A 67 -15.67 -11.58 3.15
N ILE A 68 -14.76 -10.70 3.51
CA ILE A 68 -13.33 -11.01 3.51
C ILE A 68 -13.02 -12.21 4.42
N ALA A 69 -13.79 -12.35 5.51
CA ALA A 69 -13.65 -13.44 6.45
C ALA A 69 -14.02 -14.81 5.86
N SER A 70 -14.76 -14.86 4.75
CA SER A 70 -15.11 -16.10 4.07
C SER A 70 -14.03 -16.61 3.11
N LEU A 71 -13.03 -15.78 2.82
CA LEU A 71 -11.92 -16.18 1.95
C LEU A 71 -10.88 -16.98 2.74
N ASN A 72 -10.37 -18.05 2.12
CA ASN A 72 -9.21 -18.72 2.70
C ASN A 72 -7.94 -17.87 2.48
N GLU A 73 -6.87 -18.23 3.17
CA GLU A 73 -5.63 -17.47 3.12
C GLU A 73 -5.04 -17.38 1.70
N ALA A 74 -5.11 -18.46 0.94
CA ALA A 74 -4.61 -18.47 -0.44
C ALA A 74 -5.40 -17.52 -1.34
N ALA A 75 -6.73 -17.53 -1.25
CA ALA A 75 -7.59 -16.63 -2.03
C ALA A 75 -7.35 -15.17 -1.65
N LEU A 76 -7.18 -14.88 -0.36
CA LEU A 76 -6.88 -13.54 0.11
C LEU A 76 -5.55 -13.03 -0.44
N ARG A 77 -4.50 -13.85 -0.40
CA ARG A 77 -3.18 -13.49 -0.95
C ARG A 77 -3.21 -13.27 -2.45
N GLN A 78 -4.01 -14.04 -3.19
CA GLN A 78 -4.15 -13.86 -4.63
C GLN A 78 -4.91 -12.58 -4.98
N THR A 79 -5.75 -12.09 -4.09
CA THR A 79 -6.60 -10.93 -4.34
C THR A 79 -5.93 -9.62 -3.95
N ILE A 80 -5.09 -9.63 -2.92
CA ILE A 80 -4.51 -8.41 -2.33
C ILE A 80 -2.98 -8.46 -2.39
N SER A 81 -2.40 -7.40 -2.95
CA SER A 81 -0.97 -7.13 -2.94
C SER A 81 -0.69 -5.93 -2.04
N VAL A 82 0.38 -5.98 -1.26
CA VAL A 82 0.74 -4.91 -0.34
C VAL A 82 2.14 -4.39 -0.68
N VAL A 83 2.26 -3.06 -0.78
CA VAL A 83 3.55 -2.37 -0.74
C VAL A 83 3.67 -1.82 0.68
N PRO A 84 4.44 -2.48 1.56
CA PRO A 84 4.47 -2.12 2.97
C PRO A 84 5.31 -0.88 3.24
N GLN A 85 5.05 -0.23 4.36
CA GLN A 85 5.86 0.91 4.82
C GLN A 85 7.30 0.49 5.09
N ARG A 86 7.49 -0.66 5.73
CA ARG A 86 8.80 -1.25 5.99
C ARG A 86 9.01 -2.45 5.10
N VAL A 87 9.98 -2.34 4.22
CA VAL A 87 10.30 -3.40 3.27
C VAL A 87 11.29 -4.35 3.91
N HIS A 88 10.93 -5.63 3.98
CA HIS A 88 11.82 -6.66 4.51
C HIS A 88 12.75 -7.16 3.40
N LEU A 89 14.06 -7.05 3.66
CA LEU A 89 15.10 -7.61 2.81
C LEU A 89 15.62 -8.87 3.48
N PHE A 90 15.42 -10.01 2.82
CA PHE A 90 15.90 -11.29 3.34
C PHE A 90 17.40 -11.45 3.03
N SER A 91 18.15 -12.03 3.97
CA SER A 91 19.53 -12.42 3.74
C SER A 91 19.54 -13.67 2.84
N ALA A 92 19.47 -13.42 1.55
CA ALA A 92 19.28 -14.43 0.51
C ALA A 92 19.69 -13.87 -0.85
N THR A 93 19.61 -14.67 -1.90
CA THR A 93 19.86 -14.20 -3.25
C THR A 93 18.80 -13.18 -3.70
N LEU A 94 19.14 -12.38 -4.70
CA LEU A 94 18.17 -11.49 -5.34
C LEU A 94 16.97 -12.28 -5.87
N ARG A 95 17.22 -13.42 -6.51
CA ARG A 95 16.14 -14.32 -6.96
C ARG A 95 15.19 -14.69 -5.84
N ASP A 96 15.71 -15.17 -4.72
CA ASP A 96 14.86 -15.61 -3.61
C ASP A 96 14.09 -14.46 -2.97
N ASN A 97 14.67 -13.26 -2.92
CA ASN A 97 13.97 -12.06 -2.47
C ASN A 97 12.78 -11.69 -3.35
N LEU A 98 12.79 -12.07 -4.63
CA LEU A 98 11.70 -11.82 -5.56
C LEU A 98 10.71 -12.97 -5.63
N LEU A 99 11.18 -14.22 -5.56
CA LEU A 99 10.33 -15.41 -5.67
C LEU A 99 9.33 -15.56 -4.53
N LEU A 100 9.57 -14.90 -3.40
CA LEU A 100 8.60 -14.85 -2.29
C LEU A 100 7.23 -14.34 -2.75
N ALA A 101 7.21 -13.38 -3.67
CA ALA A 101 5.98 -12.79 -4.18
C ALA A 101 5.36 -13.63 -5.32
N SER A 102 6.18 -14.36 -6.06
CA SER A 102 5.73 -15.17 -7.20
C SER A 102 6.67 -16.35 -7.41
N PRO A 103 6.46 -17.46 -6.68
CA PRO A 103 7.39 -18.60 -6.70
C PRO A 103 7.61 -19.25 -8.05
N GLY A 104 6.63 -19.11 -8.97
CA GLY A 104 6.72 -19.70 -10.31
C GLY A 104 7.33 -18.82 -11.38
N SER A 105 7.83 -17.63 -11.04
CA SER A 105 8.39 -16.70 -12.03
C SER A 105 9.71 -17.22 -12.60
N SER A 106 9.87 -17.07 -13.93
CA SER A 106 11.12 -17.41 -14.61
C SER A 106 12.20 -16.33 -14.34
N ASP A 107 13.47 -16.70 -14.56
CA ASP A 107 14.57 -15.75 -14.45
C ASP A 107 14.40 -14.56 -15.39
N GLU A 108 13.87 -14.79 -16.59
CA GLU A 108 13.58 -13.75 -17.58
C GLU A 108 12.54 -12.77 -17.06
N ALA A 109 11.48 -13.27 -16.43
CA ALA A 109 10.44 -12.44 -15.83
C ALA A 109 10.98 -11.62 -14.67
N LEU A 110 11.82 -12.20 -13.81
CA LEU A 110 12.46 -11.50 -12.70
C LEU A 110 13.39 -10.39 -13.20
N ALA A 111 14.21 -10.67 -14.21
CA ALA A 111 15.12 -9.68 -14.78
C ALA A 111 14.34 -8.52 -15.42
N GLU A 112 13.25 -8.82 -16.12
CA GLU A 112 12.41 -7.80 -16.75
C GLU A 112 11.75 -6.89 -15.71
N ILE A 113 11.24 -7.45 -14.62
CA ILE A 113 10.68 -6.64 -13.52
C ILE A 113 11.74 -5.74 -12.90
N LEU A 114 12.95 -6.24 -12.69
CA LEU A 114 14.05 -5.42 -12.14
C LEU A 114 14.40 -4.23 -13.05
N ARG A 115 14.41 -4.44 -14.35
CA ARG A 115 14.61 -3.35 -15.32
C ARG A 115 13.47 -2.34 -15.24
N ARG A 116 12.25 -2.83 -15.21
CA ARG A 116 11.04 -2.00 -15.17
C ARG A 116 10.99 -1.09 -13.93
N VAL A 117 11.44 -1.59 -12.77
CA VAL A 117 11.45 -0.81 -11.54
C VAL A 117 12.75 -0.02 -11.33
N GLY A 118 13.69 -0.07 -12.28
CA GLY A 118 14.93 0.66 -12.19
C GLY A 118 15.98 0.05 -11.27
N LEU A 119 15.94 -1.27 -11.09
CA LEU A 119 16.91 -2.03 -10.28
C LEU A 119 17.85 -2.89 -11.12
N GLU A 120 18.04 -2.60 -12.40
CA GLU A 120 18.90 -3.37 -13.28
C GLU A 120 20.35 -3.44 -12.79
N LYS A 121 20.78 -2.47 -12.01
CA LYS A 121 22.13 -2.50 -11.42
C LYS A 121 22.35 -3.68 -10.49
N LEU A 122 21.30 -4.21 -9.90
CA LEU A 122 21.39 -5.38 -9.03
C LEU A 122 21.69 -6.65 -9.82
N LEU A 123 21.52 -6.62 -11.14
CA LEU A 123 21.86 -7.75 -12.03
C LEU A 123 23.33 -7.79 -12.41
N GLU A 124 24.12 -6.76 -12.08
CA GLU A 124 25.56 -6.75 -12.31
C GLU A 124 26.24 -7.83 -11.45
N ASP A 125 27.46 -8.21 -11.81
CA ASP A 125 28.25 -9.24 -11.16
C ASP A 125 27.56 -10.62 -11.20
N ALA A 126 27.01 -11.10 -10.09
CA ALA A 126 26.40 -12.43 -10.00
C ALA A 126 24.96 -12.49 -10.50
N GLY A 127 24.39 -11.38 -11.02
CA GLY A 127 23.02 -11.35 -11.53
C GLY A 127 22.00 -11.71 -10.44
N LEU A 128 21.07 -12.59 -10.78
CA LEU A 128 20.02 -13.05 -9.84
C LEU A 128 20.59 -13.87 -8.68
N ASN A 129 21.83 -14.33 -8.76
CA ASN A 129 22.50 -15.05 -7.69
C ASN A 129 23.21 -14.11 -6.70
N SER A 130 23.16 -12.80 -6.91
CA SER A 130 23.73 -11.80 -6.00
C SER A 130 23.11 -11.94 -4.62
N TRP A 131 23.94 -11.95 -3.58
CA TRP A 131 23.48 -12.05 -2.20
C TRP A 131 23.13 -10.67 -1.67
N LEU A 132 21.96 -10.56 -1.06
CA LEU A 132 21.46 -9.31 -0.46
C LEU A 132 21.32 -9.49 1.04
N GLY A 133 21.27 -8.36 1.75
CA GLY A 133 21.08 -8.35 3.19
C GLY A 133 22.38 -8.64 3.94
N GLU A 134 22.26 -9.33 5.08
CA GLU A 134 23.41 -9.62 5.92
C GLU A 134 24.43 -10.49 5.18
N GLY A 135 25.67 -10.04 5.17
CA GLY A 135 26.76 -10.72 4.46
C GLY A 135 26.83 -10.42 2.97
N GLY A 136 25.94 -9.55 2.45
CA GLY A 136 25.90 -9.18 1.05
C GLY A 136 25.65 -7.70 0.84
N ARG A 137 25.11 -7.36 -0.34
CA ARG A 137 24.83 -5.97 -0.69
C ARG A 137 23.65 -5.44 0.14
N GLN A 138 23.81 -4.27 0.72
CA GLN A 138 22.73 -3.53 1.37
C GLN A 138 22.03 -2.65 0.34
N LEU A 139 20.74 -2.42 0.54
CA LEU A 139 19.94 -1.58 -0.35
C LEU A 139 19.62 -0.24 0.31
N SER A 140 19.63 0.84 -0.49
CA SER A 140 19.17 2.15 -0.05
C SER A 140 17.66 2.13 0.20
N GLY A 141 17.13 3.19 0.83
CA GLY A 141 15.68 3.34 1.03
C GLY A 141 14.91 3.32 -0.28
N GLY A 142 15.41 4.01 -1.30
CA GLY A 142 14.79 4.01 -2.63
C GLY A 142 14.85 2.65 -3.31
N GLU A 143 15.96 1.95 -3.18
CA GLU A 143 16.09 0.59 -3.73
C GLU A 143 15.16 -0.40 -3.04
N LEU A 144 15.00 -0.30 -1.71
CA LEU A 144 14.04 -1.12 -0.97
C LEU A 144 12.59 -0.87 -1.42
N ARG A 145 12.23 0.40 -1.64
CA ARG A 145 10.89 0.74 -2.16
C ARG A 145 10.67 0.15 -3.54
N ARG A 146 11.68 0.24 -4.41
CA ARG A 146 11.61 -0.33 -5.76
C ARG A 146 11.50 -1.86 -5.70
N LEU A 147 12.18 -2.51 -4.76
CA LEU A 147 12.06 -3.95 -4.54
C LEU A 147 10.64 -4.33 -4.11
N ALA A 148 10.05 -3.57 -3.20
CA ALA A 148 8.65 -3.80 -2.77
C ALA A 148 7.67 -3.66 -3.94
N ILE A 149 7.87 -2.68 -4.81
CA ILE A 149 7.05 -2.48 -6.01
C ILE A 149 7.26 -3.63 -6.99
N ALA A 150 8.50 -4.09 -7.19
CA ALA A 150 8.79 -5.26 -8.02
C ALA A 150 8.05 -6.50 -7.52
N ARG A 151 8.05 -6.74 -6.23
CA ARG A 151 7.29 -7.85 -5.62
C ARG A 151 5.80 -7.72 -5.89
N ALA A 152 5.24 -6.52 -5.75
CA ALA A 152 3.82 -6.28 -6.00
C ALA A 152 3.45 -6.49 -7.48
N LEU A 153 4.31 -6.07 -8.41
CA LEU A 153 4.12 -6.29 -9.84
C LEU A 153 4.18 -7.77 -10.20
N LEU A 154 5.10 -8.51 -9.61
CA LEU A 154 5.20 -9.97 -9.81
C LEU A 154 3.99 -10.70 -9.25
N HIS A 155 3.51 -10.28 -8.11
CA HIS A 155 2.31 -10.83 -7.47
C HIS A 155 1.07 -10.58 -8.34
N ASP A 156 0.97 -9.39 -8.93
CA ASP A 156 -0.08 -9.00 -9.88
C ASP A 156 -1.50 -9.19 -9.36
N ALA A 157 -1.74 -8.86 -8.11
CA ALA A 157 -3.08 -8.95 -7.52
C ALA A 157 -3.97 -7.77 -7.96
N PRO A 158 -5.30 -7.98 -8.07
CA PRO A 158 -6.22 -6.94 -8.54
C PRO A 158 -6.45 -5.78 -7.56
N LEU A 159 -6.23 -6.00 -6.27
CA LEU A 159 -6.31 -4.95 -5.23
C LEU A 159 -4.91 -4.69 -4.69
N VAL A 160 -4.47 -3.45 -4.74
CA VAL A 160 -3.15 -3.02 -4.26
C VAL A 160 -3.33 -2.09 -3.07
N LEU A 161 -2.68 -2.44 -1.97
CA LEU A 161 -2.63 -1.62 -0.77
C LEU A 161 -1.24 -0.98 -0.69
N LEU A 162 -1.18 0.34 -0.60
CA LEU A 162 0.06 1.09 -0.49
C LEU A 162 0.13 1.73 0.89
N ASP A 163 1.15 1.38 1.66
CA ASP A 163 1.33 1.85 3.03
C ASP A 163 2.52 2.80 3.10
N GLU A 164 2.25 4.10 3.15
CA GLU A 164 3.27 5.15 3.23
C GLU A 164 4.42 4.90 2.24
N PRO A 165 4.13 4.74 0.94
CA PRO A 165 5.11 4.18 0.00
C PRO A 165 6.32 5.07 -0.28
N THR A 166 6.28 6.35 0.10
CA THR A 166 7.39 7.28 -0.15
C THR A 166 7.95 7.88 1.13
N GLU A 167 7.55 7.38 2.30
CA GLU A 167 8.06 7.91 3.57
C GLU A 167 9.57 7.76 3.66
N GLY A 168 10.23 8.82 4.15
CA GLY A 168 11.67 8.84 4.36
C GLY A 168 12.52 9.06 3.11
N LEU A 169 11.92 9.23 1.94
CA LEU A 169 12.63 9.46 0.70
C LEU A 169 12.84 10.95 0.44
N ASP A 170 13.97 11.30 -0.22
CA ASP A 170 14.19 12.65 -0.71
C ASP A 170 13.21 13.00 -1.85
N ALA A 171 13.10 14.27 -2.19
CA ALA A 171 12.13 14.76 -3.17
C ALA A 171 12.31 14.14 -4.57
N THR A 172 13.54 13.95 -5.00
CA THR A 172 13.83 13.37 -6.32
C THR A 172 13.44 11.90 -6.38
N THR A 173 13.85 11.12 -5.38
CA THR A 173 13.51 9.71 -5.28
C THR A 173 12.01 9.54 -5.10
N GLU A 174 11.36 10.36 -4.27
CA GLU A 174 9.90 10.33 -4.09
C GLU A 174 9.18 10.52 -5.42
N SER A 175 9.59 11.49 -6.23
CA SER A 175 8.97 11.72 -7.55
C SER A 175 9.10 10.51 -8.45
N GLN A 176 10.27 9.87 -8.47
CA GLN A 176 10.50 8.67 -9.28
C GLN A 176 9.62 7.49 -8.81
N ILE A 177 9.51 7.30 -7.51
CA ILE A 177 8.67 6.24 -6.94
C ILE A 177 7.20 6.51 -7.24
N LEU A 178 6.72 7.75 -7.13
CA LEU A 178 5.33 8.09 -7.45
C LEU A 178 5.00 7.83 -8.93
N GLU A 179 5.92 8.10 -9.84
CA GLU A 179 5.72 7.77 -11.26
C GLU A 179 5.65 6.26 -11.47
N LEU A 180 6.53 5.52 -10.84
CA LEU A 180 6.53 4.06 -10.91
C LEU A 180 5.24 3.47 -10.35
N LEU A 181 4.77 4.00 -9.21
CA LEU A 181 3.49 3.60 -8.62
C LEU A 181 2.31 3.90 -9.56
N ALA A 182 2.33 5.05 -10.24
CA ALA A 182 1.27 5.41 -11.18
C ALA A 182 1.15 4.38 -12.32
N GLU A 183 2.27 3.88 -12.82
CA GLU A 183 2.27 2.80 -13.81
C GLU A 183 1.73 1.49 -13.23
N MET A 184 2.16 1.12 -12.02
CA MET A 184 1.70 -0.09 -11.36
C MET A 184 0.20 -0.07 -11.07
N MET A 185 -0.34 1.10 -10.73
CA MET A 185 -1.74 1.27 -10.35
C MET A 185 -2.71 1.16 -11.52
N HIS A 186 -2.21 1.25 -12.76
CA HIS A 186 -3.06 1.21 -13.94
C HIS A 186 -3.91 -0.06 -13.97
N GLU A 187 -5.22 0.09 -14.18
CA GLU A 187 -6.21 -0.99 -14.19
C GLU A 187 -6.37 -1.76 -12.87
N LYS A 188 -5.71 -1.32 -11.80
CA LYS A 188 -5.86 -1.93 -10.47
C LYS A 188 -6.82 -1.13 -9.60
N THR A 189 -7.43 -1.80 -8.62
CA THR A 189 -8.10 -1.13 -7.51
C THR A 189 -7.02 -0.80 -6.49
N VAL A 190 -6.95 0.45 -6.04
CA VAL A 190 -5.86 0.91 -5.20
C VAL A 190 -6.38 1.65 -3.98
N LEU A 191 -5.84 1.29 -2.82
CA LEU A 191 -6.04 2.01 -1.58
C LEU A 191 -4.66 2.37 -1.03
N MET A 192 -4.35 3.68 -0.97
CA MET A 192 -3.11 4.17 -0.40
C MET A 192 -3.38 4.86 0.92
N VAL A 193 -2.59 4.55 1.94
CA VAL A 193 -2.61 5.31 3.18
C VAL A 193 -1.32 6.13 3.28
N THR A 194 -1.45 7.39 3.67
CA THR A 194 -0.32 8.31 3.74
C THR A 194 -0.60 9.46 4.70
N HIS A 195 0.46 10.10 5.19
CA HIS A 195 0.39 11.37 5.89
C HIS A 195 0.95 12.51 5.04
N ARG A 196 1.28 12.24 3.76
CA ARG A 196 1.91 13.18 2.83
C ARG A 196 0.95 13.55 1.73
N LEU A 197 0.98 14.83 1.33
CA LEU A 197 0.08 15.36 0.29
C LEU A 197 0.58 15.12 -1.13
N ARG A 198 1.86 14.86 -1.32
CA ARG A 198 2.45 14.75 -2.65
C ARG A 198 1.86 13.57 -3.41
N GLY A 199 1.41 13.82 -4.64
CA GLY A 199 0.84 12.82 -5.51
C GLY A 199 -0.64 12.54 -5.28
N LEU A 200 -1.28 13.15 -4.28
CA LEU A 200 -2.69 12.89 -3.96
C LEU A 200 -3.66 13.38 -5.04
N SER A 201 -3.29 14.40 -5.81
CA SER A 201 -4.14 14.89 -6.90
C SER A 201 -4.42 13.86 -7.99
N ARG A 202 -3.62 12.81 -8.07
CA ARG A 202 -3.81 11.70 -9.02
C ARG A 202 -4.90 10.72 -8.59
N PHE A 203 -5.36 10.79 -7.34
CA PHE A 203 -6.38 9.89 -6.81
C PHE A 203 -7.78 10.44 -7.08
N GLN A 204 -8.70 9.55 -7.46
CA GLN A 204 -10.08 9.92 -7.77
C GLN A 204 -10.83 10.39 -6.54
N GLN A 205 -10.50 9.82 -5.37
CA GLN A 205 -11.06 10.20 -4.10
C GLN A 205 -9.97 10.29 -3.06
N ILE A 206 -10.10 11.27 -2.17
CA ILE A 206 -9.24 11.43 -1.00
C ILE A 206 -10.13 11.39 0.23
N ILE A 207 -9.76 10.57 1.19
CA ILE A 207 -10.45 10.42 2.46
C ILE A 207 -9.53 10.93 3.54
N VAL A 208 -10.01 11.85 4.37
CA VAL A 208 -9.24 12.35 5.50
C VAL A 208 -9.74 11.67 6.76
N MET A 209 -8.84 11.01 7.47
CA MET A 209 -9.13 10.33 8.74
C MET A 209 -8.51 11.08 9.92
N ASP A 210 -9.25 11.12 11.00
CA ASP A 210 -8.77 11.63 12.27
C ASP A 210 -9.44 10.85 13.41
N ASN A 211 -8.65 10.45 14.37
CA ASN A 211 -9.13 9.76 15.58
C ASN A 211 -10.08 8.58 15.27
N GLY A 212 -9.70 7.76 14.30
CA GLY A 212 -10.46 6.56 13.93
C GLY A 212 -11.73 6.81 13.13
N GLN A 213 -11.93 8.03 12.64
CA GLN A 213 -13.13 8.42 11.90
C GLN A 213 -12.78 9.09 10.57
N ILE A 214 -13.68 8.95 9.59
CA ILE A 214 -13.59 9.71 8.35
C ILE A 214 -14.21 11.09 8.61
N ILE A 215 -13.44 12.15 8.42
CA ILE A 215 -13.89 13.52 8.67
C ILE A 215 -14.13 14.33 7.39
N GLU A 216 -13.48 13.97 6.30
CA GLU A 216 -13.70 14.57 4.99
C GLU A 216 -13.53 13.52 3.90
N GLN A 217 -14.23 13.71 2.79
CA GLN A 217 -14.14 12.84 1.63
C GLN A 217 -14.50 13.62 0.37
N GLY A 218 -13.70 13.46 -0.68
CA GLY A 218 -13.94 14.12 -1.96
C GLY A 218 -12.72 14.07 -2.87
N THR A 219 -12.81 14.79 -4.00
CA THR A 219 -11.66 14.98 -4.88
C THR A 219 -10.71 16.03 -4.29
N HIS A 220 -9.50 16.08 -4.81
CA HIS A 220 -8.53 17.11 -4.43
C HIS A 220 -9.12 18.52 -4.52
N ALA A 221 -9.78 18.83 -5.65
CA ALA A 221 -10.39 20.16 -5.87
C ALA A 221 -11.53 20.45 -4.88
N GLU A 222 -12.41 19.47 -4.65
CA GLU A 222 -13.54 19.62 -3.72
C GLU A 222 -13.05 19.88 -2.29
N LEU A 223 -12.03 19.14 -1.85
CA LEU A 223 -11.50 19.27 -0.49
C LEU A 223 -10.76 20.60 -0.30
N LEU A 224 -10.05 21.07 -1.30
CA LEU A 224 -9.44 22.40 -1.26
C LEU A 224 -10.49 23.51 -1.17
N ALA A 225 -11.58 23.39 -1.95
CA ALA A 225 -12.65 24.38 -1.97
C ALA A 225 -13.39 24.46 -0.63
N ARG A 226 -13.48 23.35 0.12
CA ARG A 226 -14.12 23.31 1.44
C ARG A 226 -13.34 24.07 2.50
N GLN A 227 -12.02 24.24 2.33
CA GLN A 227 -11.14 24.89 3.30
C GLN A 227 -11.21 24.25 4.70
N GLY A 228 -11.43 22.92 4.73
CA GLY A 228 -11.49 22.15 5.98
C GLY A 228 -10.14 21.56 6.37
N ARG A 229 -10.14 20.34 6.92
CA ARG A 229 -8.93 19.69 7.42
C ARG A 229 -7.91 19.39 6.32
N TYR A 230 -8.35 18.99 5.13
CA TYR A 230 -7.44 18.75 4.00
C TYR A 230 -6.72 20.03 3.60
N TYR A 231 -7.46 21.13 3.51
CA TYR A 231 -6.91 22.45 3.22
C TYR A 231 -5.88 22.85 4.26
N GLN A 232 -6.20 22.70 5.55
CA GLN A 232 -5.28 22.97 6.65
C GLN A 232 -4.02 22.11 6.55
N PHE A 233 -4.17 20.85 6.24
CA PHE A 233 -3.06 19.91 6.05
C PHE A 233 -2.10 20.40 4.95
N LYS A 234 -2.66 20.92 3.83
CA LYS A 234 -1.88 21.48 2.73
C LYS A 234 -1.15 22.77 3.14
N GLN A 235 -1.75 23.57 4.03
CA GLN A 235 -1.13 24.78 4.54
C GLN A 235 -0.06 24.51 5.63
N GLY A 236 0.10 23.28 6.05
CA GLY A 236 1.05 22.92 7.10
C GLY A 236 0.57 23.22 8.52
N LEU A 237 -0.74 23.32 8.72
CA LEU A 237 -1.35 23.65 10.02
C LEU A 237 -1.78 22.41 10.80
#